data_53d13e10e272f6e677b018c1b0202f5d
#
_entry.id   53d13e10e272f6e677b018c1b0202f5d
#
_cell.length_a   1.000
_cell.length_b   1.000
_cell.length_c   1.000
_cell.angle_alpha   90.00
_cell.angle_beta   90.00
_cell.angle_gamma   90.00
#
_symmetry.space_group_name_H-M   'P 1'
#
loop_
_entity.id
_entity.type
_entity.pdbx_description
1 polymer ?
#
loop_
_entity_poly.entity_id
_entity_poly.type
_entity_poly.pdbx_seq_one_letter_code
_entity_poly.pdbx_strand_id
1 'polypeptide(L)'
;MRQVAAGDRRAFRVLVDRYRGPLYRFILRQVRRPAVAEELLQETFLRMHQGAPRYEPRAALSTWLFRIAANLCINEAETAHSRREALGETAESASAQPGPAETLERKEVGAAVEAALAMLPPQQRAAVQLARFEEMSYADIAEVLGLSVGAVDSLLQRARQKLRLELQHLA
;
A
#
# COMPACT_ATOMS: atom_id res chain seq x y z
N MET A 1 -13.90 1.64 16.98
CA MET A 1 -13.99 3.06 16.57
C MET A 1 -14.83 3.92 17.53
N ARG A 2 -16.05 3.54 17.95
CA ARG A 2 -16.86 4.36 18.89
C ARG A 2 -16.12 4.71 20.19
N GLN A 3 -15.41 3.76 20.80
CA GLN A 3 -14.60 3.99 22.01
C GLN A 3 -13.41 4.92 21.71
N VAL A 4 -12.78 4.80 20.53
CA VAL A 4 -11.71 5.72 20.10
C VAL A 4 -12.27 7.14 19.95
N ALA A 5 -13.43 7.30 19.35
CA ALA A 5 -14.12 8.59 19.24
C ALA A 5 -14.47 9.21 20.61
N ALA A 6 -14.73 8.37 21.62
CA ALA A 6 -14.95 8.78 23.01
C ALA A 6 -13.63 9.06 23.79
N GLY A 7 -12.47 8.99 23.14
CA GLY A 7 -11.16 9.27 23.75
C GLY A 7 -10.52 8.08 24.47
N ASP A 8 -11.03 6.87 24.31
CA ASP A 8 -10.47 5.67 24.93
C ASP A 8 -9.11 5.30 24.31
N ARG A 9 -8.03 5.62 25.03
CA ARG A 9 -6.64 5.32 24.63
C ARG A 9 -6.36 3.81 24.55
N ARG A 10 -7.06 2.99 25.34
CA ARG A 10 -6.88 1.54 25.33
C ARG A 10 -7.46 0.95 24.05
N ALA A 11 -8.67 1.37 23.67
CA ALA A 11 -9.27 0.98 22.40
C ALA A 11 -8.43 1.41 21.19
N PHE A 12 -7.86 2.61 21.23
CA PHE A 12 -6.93 3.08 20.19
C PHE A 12 -5.70 2.19 20.08
N ARG A 13 -5.03 1.87 21.19
CA ARG A 13 -3.85 0.99 21.22
C ARG A 13 -4.15 -0.39 20.63
N VAL A 14 -5.28 -1.00 21.01
CA VAL A 14 -5.69 -2.30 20.45
C VAL A 14 -5.80 -2.25 18.92
N LEU A 15 -6.35 -1.18 18.35
CA LEU A 15 -6.43 -1.03 16.89
C LEU A 15 -5.05 -0.83 16.27
N VAL A 16 -4.20 -0.01 16.89
CA VAL A 16 -2.82 0.18 16.41
C VAL A 16 -2.07 -1.16 16.39
N ASP A 17 -2.10 -1.91 17.50
CA ASP A 17 -1.40 -3.20 17.60
C ASP A 17 -1.90 -4.20 16.54
N ARG A 18 -3.21 -4.21 16.28
CA ARG A 18 -3.82 -5.10 15.28
C ARG A 18 -3.44 -4.76 13.84
N TYR A 19 -3.41 -3.49 13.49
CA TYR A 19 -3.29 -3.05 12.09
C TYR A 19 -1.90 -2.55 11.71
N ARG A 20 -1.00 -2.28 12.67
CA ARG A 20 0.35 -1.79 12.42
C ARG A 20 1.13 -2.66 11.45
N GLY A 21 1.18 -3.96 11.69
CA GLY A 21 1.94 -4.89 10.86
C GLY A 21 1.46 -4.94 9.40
N PRO A 22 0.17 -5.24 9.14
CA PRO A 22 -0.38 -5.23 7.79
C PRO A 22 -0.20 -3.89 7.06
N LEU A 23 -0.55 -2.77 7.71
CA LEU A 23 -0.42 -1.43 7.11
C LEU A 23 1.03 -1.07 6.81
N TYR A 24 1.96 -1.36 7.73
CA TYR A 24 3.39 -1.10 7.50
C TYR A 24 3.92 -1.86 6.29
N ARG A 25 3.61 -3.16 6.17
CA ARG A 25 4.02 -3.97 5.01
C ARG A 25 3.44 -3.44 3.71
N PHE A 26 2.16 -3.06 3.71
CA PHE A 26 1.51 -2.45 2.55
C PHE A 26 2.23 -1.14 2.15
N ILE A 27 2.38 -0.21 3.09
CA ILE A 27 3.02 1.09 2.84
C ILE A 27 4.46 0.92 2.38
N LEU A 28 5.24 0.05 3.06
CA LEU A 28 6.65 -0.21 2.70
C LEU A 28 6.78 -0.72 1.26
N ARG A 29 5.91 -1.64 0.82
CA ARG A 29 5.88 -2.11 -0.57
C ARG A 29 5.50 -1.00 -1.55
N GLN A 30 4.69 -0.03 -1.12
CA GLN A 30 4.32 1.11 -1.97
C GLN A 30 5.48 2.10 -2.14
N VAL A 31 6.10 2.54 -1.04
CA VAL A 31 7.08 3.64 -1.06
C VAL A 31 8.54 3.16 -1.12
N ARG A 32 8.82 1.91 -0.72
CA ARG A 32 10.15 1.26 -0.73
C ARG A 32 11.24 2.01 0.06
N ARG A 33 10.85 2.90 0.95
CA ARG A 33 11.72 3.68 1.83
C ARG A 33 11.24 3.49 3.27
N PRO A 34 11.99 2.77 4.14
CA PRO A 34 11.55 2.47 5.51
C PRO A 34 11.19 3.71 6.33
N ALA A 35 12.00 4.76 6.27
CA ALA A 35 11.73 6.00 7.00
C ALA A 35 10.40 6.63 6.58
N VAL A 36 10.14 6.74 5.28
CA VAL A 36 8.87 7.26 4.74
C VAL A 36 7.71 6.32 5.10
N ALA A 37 7.93 5.01 5.10
CA ALA A 37 6.89 4.06 5.48
C ALA A 37 6.46 4.22 6.95
N GLU A 38 7.40 4.47 7.86
CA GLU A 38 7.08 4.79 9.27
C GLU A 38 6.31 6.12 9.39
N GLU A 39 6.71 7.15 8.67
CA GLU A 39 6.00 8.45 8.66
C GLU A 39 4.56 8.30 8.18
N LEU A 40 4.34 7.62 7.04
CA LEU A 40 3.01 7.41 6.50
C LEU A 40 2.15 6.47 7.36
N LEU A 41 2.76 5.52 8.06
CA LEU A 41 2.06 4.68 9.02
C LEU A 41 1.57 5.51 10.21
N GLN A 42 2.41 6.38 10.76
CA GLN A 42 2.03 7.28 11.85
C GLN A 42 0.90 8.22 11.41
N GLU A 43 1.02 8.81 10.22
CA GLU A 43 -0.01 9.67 9.64
C GLU A 43 -1.33 8.92 9.40
N THR A 44 -1.27 7.64 9.01
CA THR A 44 -2.45 6.78 8.86
C THR A 44 -3.20 6.64 10.19
N PHE A 45 -2.50 6.38 11.29
CA PHE A 45 -3.11 6.27 12.61
C PHE A 45 -3.58 7.61 13.17
N LEU A 46 -2.87 8.70 12.86
CA LEU A 46 -3.31 10.04 13.22
C LEU A 46 -4.64 10.37 12.53
N ARG A 47 -4.75 10.13 11.22
CA ARG A 47 -6.00 10.32 10.48
C ARG A 47 -7.12 9.39 10.96
N MET A 48 -6.79 8.15 11.32
CA MET A 48 -7.75 7.24 11.96
C MET A 48 -8.31 7.85 13.25
N HIS A 49 -7.45 8.38 14.10
CA HIS A 49 -7.87 9.00 15.37
C HIS A 49 -8.72 10.24 15.12
N GLN A 50 -8.30 11.14 14.26
CA GLN A 50 -9.02 12.37 13.91
C GLN A 50 -10.36 12.09 13.23
N GLY A 51 -10.42 11.04 12.40
CA GLY A 51 -11.64 10.63 11.70
C GLY A 51 -12.61 9.79 12.55
N ALA A 52 -12.18 9.32 13.72
CA ALA A 52 -12.99 8.45 14.58
C ALA A 52 -14.40 9.00 14.92
N PRO A 53 -14.59 10.31 15.21
CA PRO A 53 -15.91 10.85 15.49
C PRO A 53 -16.88 10.81 14.31
N ARG A 54 -16.34 10.80 13.07
CA ARG A 54 -17.13 10.80 11.82
C ARG A 54 -17.16 9.44 11.15
N TYR A 55 -16.54 8.43 11.78
CA TYR A 55 -16.47 7.08 11.21
C TYR A 55 -17.85 6.43 11.19
N GLU A 56 -18.32 6.10 10.02
CA GLU A 56 -19.52 5.30 9.77
C GLU A 56 -19.12 3.91 9.29
N PRO A 57 -19.59 2.84 9.95
CA PRO A 57 -19.23 1.45 9.59
C PRO A 57 -19.98 0.97 8.32
N ARG A 58 -19.71 1.61 7.18
CA ARG A 58 -20.28 1.21 5.86
C ARG A 58 -19.53 0.04 5.26
N ALA A 59 -18.26 -0.12 5.61
CA ALA A 59 -17.39 -1.21 5.21
C ALA A 59 -16.57 -1.72 6.41
N ALA A 60 -15.74 -2.74 6.19
CA ALA A 60 -14.82 -3.21 7.21
C ALA A 60 -13.84 -2.09 7.62
N LEU A 61 -13.48 -2.06 8.91
CA LEU A 61 -12.51 -1.07 9.40
C LEU A 61 -11.16 -1.17 8.66
N SER A 62 -10.74 -2.37 8.28
CA SER A 62 -9.56 -2.59 7.44
C SER A 62 -9.65 -1.82 6.13
N THR A 63 -10.76 -1.91 5.40
CA THR A 63 -10.99 -1.21 4.13
C THR A 63 -10.80 0.31 4.31
N TRP A 64 -11.36 0.88 5.36
CA TRP A 64 -11.19 2.30 5.67
C TRP A 64 -9.74 2.68 6.00
N LEU A 65 -9.02 1.85 6.78
CA LEU A 65 -7.62 2.09 7.12
C LEU A 65 -6.72 1.99 5.88
N PHE A 66 -6.91 0.96 5.05
CA PHE A 66 -6.16 0.82 3.81
C PHE A 66 -6.47 1.94 2.81
N ARG A 67 -7.69 2.50 2.80
CA ARG A 67 -8.01 3.69 2.02
C ARG A 67 -7.18 4.89 2.44
N ILE A 68 -7.04 5.13 3.75
CA ILE A 68 -6.18 6.21 4.27
C ILE A 68 -4.72 5.98 3.82
N ALA A 69 -4.20 4.78 4.04
CA ALA A 69 -2.83 4.42 3.71
C ALA A 69 -2.55 4.49 2.20
N ALA A 70 -3.45 3.97 1.36
CA ALA A 70 -3.31 4.00 -0.10
C ALA A 70 -3.27 5.43 -0.64
N ASN A 71 -4.17 6.30 -0.16
CA ASN A 71 -4.17 7.71 -0.56
C ASN A 71 -2.88 8.42 -0.16
N LEU A 72 -2.36 8.17 1.04
CA LEU A 72 -1.08 8.73 1.47
C LEU A 72 0.08 8.26 0.57
N CYS A 73 0.12 6.97 0.25
CA CYS A 73 1.16 6.42 -0.63
C CYS A 73 1.09 6.97 -2.05
N ILE A 74 -0.11 7.12 -2.62
CA ILE A 74 -0.31 7.67 -3.97
C ILE A 74 0.16 9.13 -4.00
N ASN A 75 -0.27 9.94 -3.03
CA ASN A 75 0.14 11.35 -2.93
C ASN A 75 1.67 11.49 -2.75
N GLU A 76 2.29 10.63 -1.94
CA GLU A 76 3.76 10.62 -1.77
C GLU A 76 4.47 10.29 -3.09
N ALA A 77 3.94 9.34 -3.87
CA ALA A 77 4.50 8.99 -5.17
C ALA A 77 4.39 10.14 -6.18
N GLU A 78 3.27 10.85 -6.21
CA GLU A 78 3.06 12.03 -7.06
C GLU A 78 4.00 13.18 -6.67
N THR A 79 4.11 13.45 -5.36
CA THR A 79 5.02 14.48 -4.84
C THR A 79 6.48 14.16 -5.16
N ALA A 80 6.89 12.89 -4.98
CA ALA A 80 8.24 12.45 -5.29
C ALA A 80 8.53 12.52 -6.80
N HIS A 81 7.54 12.24 -7.66
CA HIS A 81 7.65 12.36 -9.10
C HIS A 81 7.84 13.82 -9.52
N SER A 82 6.98 14.73 -9.06
CA SER A 82 7.08 16.16 -9.36
C SER A 82 8.39 16.78 -8.88
N ARG A 83 8.89 16.34 -7.72
CA ARG A 83 10.19 16.81 -7.21
C ARG A 83 11.36 16.37 -8.09
N ARG A 84 11.35 15.11 -8.60
CA ARG A 84 12.39 14.60 -9.51
C ARG A 84 12.35 15.32 -10.85
N GLU A 85 11.17 15.53 -11.42
CA GLU A 85 11.02 16.30 -12.66
C GLU A 85 11.58 17.73 -12.52
N ALA A 86 11.31 18.39 -11.39
CA ALA A 86 11.84 19.72 -11.10
C ALA A 86 13.37 19.75 -10.96
N LEU A 87 13.99 18.62 -10.52
CA LEU A 87 15.45 18.49 -10.36
C LEU A 87 16.14 17.92 -11.59
N GLY A 88 15.39 17.51 -12.63
CA GLY A 88 15.96 16.88 -13.84
C GLY A 88 16.55 15.49 -13.59
N GLU A 89 16.16 14.81 -12.52
CA GLU A 89 16.67 13.50 -12.14
C GLU A 89 15.90 12.38 -12.85
N THR A 90 16.64 11.47 -13.52
CA THR A 90 16.08 10.21 -14.03
C THR A 90 15.85 9.23 -12.89
N ALA A 91 14.78 8.43 -13.00
CA ALA A 91 14.34 7.51 -11.94
C ALA A 91 15.39 6.45 -11.59
N GLU A 92 16.13 6.62 -10.50
CA GLU A 92 16.86 5.52 -9.87
C GLU A 92 15.90 4.71 -8.97
N SER A 93 15.85 3.41 -9.23
CA SER A 93 15.06 2.44 -8.45
C SER A 93 15.61 2.35 -7.03
N ALA A 94 14.84 2.80 -6.04
CA ALA A 94 15.20 2.62 -4.64
C ALA A 94 15.23 1.10 -4.32
N SER A 95 16.41 0.59 -3.96
CA SER A 95 16.62 -0.80 -3.59
C SER A 95 15.92 -1.12 -2.27
N ALA A 96 15.02 -2.11 -2.27
CA ALA A 96 14.47 -2.66 -1.04
C ALA A 96 15.49 -3.60 -0.39
N GLN A 97 15.72 -3.45 0.92
CA GLN A 97 16.53 -4.41 1.68
C GLN A 97 15.73 -5.71 1.90
N PRO A 98 16.32 -6.89 1.67
CA PRO A 98 15.65 -8.17 1.91
C PRO A 98 15.50 -8.47 3.40
N GLY A 99 14.36 -9.04 3.78
CA GLY A 99 14.11 -9.60 5.12
C GLY A 99 14.90 -10.90 5.37
N PRO A 100 14.93 -11.42 6.62
CA PRO A 100 15.81 -12.52 7.03
C PRO A 100 15.38 -13.89 6.47
N ALA A 101 16.40 -14.70 6.16
CA ALA A 101 16.42 -16.15 5.95
C ALA A 101 15.46 -16.77 4.93
N GLU A 102 15.76 -16.59 3.67
CA GLU A 102 15.29 -17.43 2.56
C GLU A 102 16.48 -18.02 1.78
N THR A 103 16.27 -19.19 1.10
CA THR A 103 17.27 -19.75 0.19
C THR A 103 17.62 -18.76 -0.92
N LEU A 104 18.86 -18.78 -1.41
CA LEU A 104 19.38 -17.80 -2.39
C LEU A 104 18.42 -17.62 -3.59
N GLU A 105 17.94 -18.71 -4.12
CA GLU A 105 17.01 -18.78 -5.26
C GLU A 105 15.64 -18.12 -4.97
N ARG A 106 15.08 -18.32 -3.77
CA ARG A 106 13.85 -17.63 -3.33
C ARG A 106 14.05 -16.14 -3.14
N LYS A 107 15.24 -15.72 -2.70
CA LYS A 107 15.60 -14.30 -2.57
C LYS A 107 15.69 -13.63 -3.93
N GLU A 108 16.27 -14.28 -4.92
CA GLU A 108 16.37 -13.75 -6.29
C GLU A 108 15.00 -13.59 -6.95
N VAL A 109 14.14 -14.60 -6.85
CA VAL A 109 12.77 -14.55 -7.34
C VAL A 109 11.95 -13.47 -6.59
N GLY A 110 12.08 -13.41 -5.27
CA GLY A 110 11.43 -12.39 -4.45
C GLY A 110 11.85 -10.97 -4.84
N ALA A 111 13.15 -10.74 -5.03
CA ALA A 111 13.70 -9.45 -5.45
C ALA A 111 13.21 -9.05 -6.85
N ALA A 112 13.14 -10.00 -7.79
CA ALA A 112 12.63 -9.74 -9.14
C ALA A 112 11.13 -9.38 -9.12
N VAL A 113 10.32 -10.08 -8.32
CA VAL A 113 8.90 -9.75 -8.15
C VAL A 113 8.72 -8.36 -7.53
N GLU A 114 9.48 -8.02 -6.50
CA GLU A 114 9.44 -6.68 -5.89
C GLU A 114 9.91 -5.59 -6.87
N ALA A 115 10.91 -5.87 -7.69
CA ALA A 115 11.35 -4.96 -8.75
C ALA A 115 10.25 -4.76 -9.81
N ALA A 116 9.62 -5.84 -10.28
CA ALA A 116 8.52 -5.76 -11.24
C ALA A 116 7.30 -4.98 -10.68
N LEU A 117 6.95 -5.21 -9.41
CA LEU A 117 5.91 -4.44 -8.72
C LEU A 117 6.25 -2.95 -8.66
N ALA A 118 7.53 -2.60 -8.47
CA ALA A 118 7.97 -1.20 -8.41
C ALA A 118 7.80 -0.46 -9.75
N MET A 119 7.82 -1.18 -10.86
CA MET A 119 7.60 -0.62 -12.21
C MET A 119 6.13 -0.33 -12.51
N LEU A 120 5.20 -0.80 -11.67
CA LEU A 120 3.78 -0.50 -11.83
C LEU A 120 3.47 0.96 -11.40
N PRO A 121 2.55 1.64 -12.10
CA PRO A 121 1.96 2.88 -11.60
C PRO A 121 1.41 2.70 -10.17
N PRO A 122 1.44 3.74 -9.32
CA PRO A 122 1.08 3.62 -7.90
C PRO A 122 -0.28 2.97 -7.65
N GLN A 123 -1.32 3.35 -8.39
CA GLN A 123 -2.66 2.76 -8.27
C GLN A 123 -2.71 1.29 -8.69
N GLN A 124 -2.00 0.89 -9.76
CA GLN A 124 -1.92 -0.51 -10.18
C GLN A 124 -1.21 -1.36 -9.14
N ARG A 125 -0.11 -0.86 -8.59
CA ARG A 125 0.64 -1.50 -7.51
C ARG A 125 -0.24 -1.67 -6.27
N ALA A 126 -0.97 -0.64 -5.87
CA ALA A 126 -1.89 -0.71 -4.74
C ALA A 126 -2.99 -1.76 -4.96
N ALA A 127 -3.62 -1.79 -6.13
CA ALA A 127 -4.66 -2.77 -6.46
C ALA A 127 -4.13 -4.21 -6.37
N VAL A 128 -2.95 -4.49 -6.94
CA VAL A 128 -2.32 -5.82 -6.89
C VAL A 128 -2.01 -6.22 -5.45
N GLN A 129 -1.49 -5.30 -4.64
CA GLN A 129 -1.14 -5.59 -3.25
C GLN A 129 -2.37 -5.87 -2.40
N LEU A 130 -3.42 -5.08 -2.53
CA LEU A 130 -4.69 -5.29 -1.82
C LEU A 130 -5.33 -6.63 -2.20
N ALA A 131 -5.33 -6.97 -3.50
CA ALA A 131 -5.88 -8.24 -3.97
C ALA A 131 -5.05 -9.45 -3.51
N ARG A 132 -3.71 -9.36 -3.56
CA ARG A 132 -2.83 -10.54 -3.39
C ARG A 132 -2.40 -10.77 -1.95
N PHE A 133 -2.12 -9.71 -1.20
CA PHE A 133 -1.57 -9.82 0.16
C PHE A 133 -2.59 -9.53 1.26
N GLU A 134 -3.62 -8.73 0.96
CA GLU A 134 -4.68 -8.41 1.91
C GLU A 134 -5.99 -9.15 1.58
N GLU A 135 -6.00 -9.96 0.52
CA GLU A 135 -7.12 -10.82 0.08
C GLU A 135 -8.44 -10.05 -0.06
N MET A 136 -8.36 -8.76 -0.41
CA MET A 136 -9.54 -7.92 -0.55
C MET A 136 -10.34 -8.27 -1.80
N SER A 137 -11.66 -8.21 -1.69
CA SER A 137 -12.54 -8.31 -2.84
C SER A 137 -12.38 -7.11 -3.78
N TYR A 138 -12.77 -7.24 -5.04
CA TYR A 138 -12.75 -6.11 -5.99
C TYR A 138 -13.64 -4.95 -5.54
N ALA A 139 -14.72 -5.24 -4.81
CA ALA A 139 -15.57 -4.22 -4.21
C ALA A 139 -14.84 -3.43 -3.10
N ASP A 140 -14.11 -4.13 -2.21
CA ASP A 140 -13.31 -3.48 -1.17
C ASP A 140 -12.18 -2.65 -1.77
N ILE A 141 -11.49 -3.19 -2.80
CA ILE A 141 -10.42 -2.46 -3.50
C ILE A 141 -10.99 -1.20 -4.19
N ALA A 142 -12.16 -1.30 -4.78
CA ALA A 142 -12.86 -0.16 -5.38
C ALA A 142 -13.13 0.93 -4.34
N GLU A 143 -13.58 0.55 -3.15
CA GLU A 143 -13.78 1.48 -2.04
C GLU A 143 -12.46 2.09 -1.54
N VAL A 144 -11.41 1.26 -1.38
CA VAL A 144 -10.07 1.74 -0.97
C VAL A 144 -9.52 2.76 -1.95
N LEU A 145 -9.61 2.50 -3.25
CA LEU A 145 -9.02 3.35 -4.29
C LEU A 145 -9.95 4.47 -4.79
N GLY A 146 -11.21 4.50 -4.34
CA GLY A 146 -12.21 5.47 -4.82
C GLY A 146 -12.58 5.27 -6.28
N LEU A 147 -12.64 4.02 -6.75
CA LEU A 147 -12.89 3.62 -8.14
C LEU A 147 -14.15 2.78 -8.27
N SER A 148 -14.61 2.55 -9.50
CA SER A 148 -15.63 1.53 -9.78
C SER A 148 -14.99 0.12 -9.80
N VAL A 149 -15.79 -0.92 -9.55
CA VAL A 149 -15.34 -2.32 -9.61
C VAL A 149 -14.79 -2.67 -11.01
N GLY A 150 -15.41 -2.17 -12.07
CA GLY A 150 -14.91 -2.36 -13.45
C GLY A 150 -13.57 -1.67 -13.69
N ALA A 151 -13.34 -0.50 -13.07
CA ALA A 151 -12.04 0.17 -13.15
C ALA A 151 -10.96 -0.62 -12.41
N VAL A 152 -11.28 -1.23 -11.26
CA VAL A 152 -10.35 -2.12 -10.51
C VAL A 152 -10.00 -3.34 -11.34
N ASP A 153 -10.97 -3.99 -11.99
CA ASP A 153 -10.69 -5.14 -12.87
C ASP A 153 -9.74 -4.74 -14.00
N SER A 154 -10.00 -3.62 -14.67
CA SER A 154 -9.14 -3.07 -15.72
C SER A 154 -7.73 -2.74 -15.22
N LEU A 155 -7.59 -2.20 -13.99
CA LEU A 155 -6.29 -1.94 -13.36
C LEU A 155 -5.51 -3.24 -13.13
N LEU A 156 -6.17 -4.25 -12.56
CA LEU A 156 -5.57 -5.55 -12.28
C LEU A 156 -5.18 -6.30 -13.55
N GLN A 157 -5.98 -6.23 -14.61
CA GLN A 157 -5.63 -6.82 -15.90
C GLN A 157 -4.37 -6.18 -16.49
N ARG A 158 -4.29 -4.84 -16.53
CA ARG A 158 -3.10 -4.12 -17.01
C ARG A 158 -1.86 -4.41 -16.15
N ALA A 159 -2.02 -4.46 -14.83
CA ALA A 159 -0.93 -4.81 -13.93
C ALA A 159 -0.41 -6.24 -14.17
N ARG A 160 -1.31 -7.22 -14.31
CA ARG A 160 -0.94 -8.61 -14.61
C ARG A 160 -0.20 -8.74 -15.94
N GLN A 161 -0.66 -8.03 -16.97
CA GLN A 161 0.01 -8.02 -18.26
C GLN A 161 1.43 -7.49 -18.16
N LYS A 162 1.62 -6.35 -17.46
CA LYS A 162 2.94 -5.75 -17.25
C LYS A 162 3.86 -6.65 -16.43
N LEU A 163 3.35 -7.21 -15.32
CA LEU A 163 4.13 -8.15 -14.50
C LEU A 163 4.53 -9.40 -15.27
N ARG A 164 3.66 -9.94 -16.14
CA ARG A 164 3.99 -11.08 -16.98
C ARG A 164 5.14 -10.78 -17.93
N LEU A 165 5.17 -9.58 -18.53
CA LEU A 165 6.26 -9.15 -19.40
C LEU A 165 7.58 -9.00 -18.63
N GLU A 166 7.54 -8.38 -17.46
CA GLU A 166 8.75 -8.15 -16.65
C GLU A 166 9.33 -9.45 -16.07
N LEU A 167 8.48 -10.46 -15.79
CA LEU A 167 8.88 -11.72 -15.14
C LEU A 167 9.08 -12.88 -16.13
N GLN A 168 9.01 -12.65 -17.44
CA GLN A 168 9.19 -13.72 -18.46
C GLN A 168 10.48 -14.51 -18.31
N HIS A 169 11.54 -13.87 -17.83
CA HIS A 169 12.86 -14.48 -17.66
C HIS A 169 12.97 -15.40 -16.43
N LEU A 170 11.95 -15.46 -15.59
CA LEU A 170 11.89 -16.33 -14.41
C LEU A 170 11.03 -17.58 -14.61
N ALA A 171 10.42 -17.77 -15.78
CA ALA A 171 9.52 -18.88 -16.11
C ALA A 171 10.23 -20.09 -16.72
#